data_38aeadd39a8544dc6368f44c428df091
#
_entry.id   38aeadd39a8544dc6368f44c428df091
#
_cell.length_a   1.000
_cell.length_b   1.000
_cell.length_c   1.000
_cell.angle_alpha   90.00
_cell.angle_beta   90.00
_cell.angle_gamma   90.00
#
_symmetry.space_group_name_H-M   'P 1'
#
loop_
_entity.id
_entity.type
_entity.pdbx_description
1 polymer ?
#
loop_
_entity_poly.entity_id
_entity_poly.type
_entity_poly.pdbx_seq_one_letter_code
_entity_poly.pdbx_strand_id
1 'polypeptide(L)'
;MRLQLTAPSQPVTASIALPLSKSISNRALVIAALCDGQPQVLHPALCDDTAVMIEALSHDGGEINVGASGTAMRFLTAYFATCEGTTVTLDGVERMRQRPIGPLVDALRKLGADIDYLGQEGYPPLQITGTTLHGKDIVMDGSVSSQFISAVMMILPVIGGGQVELTGNIVSMPYVQMTAAVMRDMGAQVDISGQRVKVGKGYTGNDCMVEGDWSAAAPWYALAALLPQAQLTLEGLTADSIQGDARLVDLGRKLGIASHFDANRVRLDTSQFIGCCCSAFADMSSTPDLVPSWAVLMCLLERSFRMTGVGTLRLKESDRLAALHEELLKLGYVLKIESDDAISWYGEKVPITQEPPVIDPHGDHRMAMAFAPAAVRFPGLIIDGAEAVSKSYPGYWRHLQGAGFIIKQLAQ
;
A
#
# COMPACT_ATOMS: atom_id res chain seq x y z
N MET A 1 0.69 -20.17 7.81
CA MET A 1 -0.41 -20.19 8.84
C MET A 1 -1.75 -20.31 8.13
N ARG A 2 -2.58 -21.31 8.52
CA ARG A 2 -3.93 -21.47 7.95
C ARG A 2 -4.97 -21.08 8.99
N LEU A 3 -5.87 -20.18 8.62
CA LEU A 3 -6.94 -19.70 9.50
C LEU A 3 -8.31 -20.00 8.87
N GLN A 4 -9.18 -20.63 9.65
CA GLN A 4 -10.59 -20.81 9.29
C GLN A 4 -11.42 -19.70 9.93
N LEU A 5 -12.24 -19.02 9.12
CA LEU A 5 -13.00 -17.85 9.49
C LEU A 5 -14.49 -18.13 9.47
N THR A 6 -15.20 -17.76 10.52
CA THR A 6 -16.67 -17.77 10.56
C THR A 6 -17.14 -16.39 11.03
N ALA A 7 -18.02 -15.77 10.24
CA ALA A 7 -18.57 -14.46 10.56
C ALA A 7 -19.55 -14.55 11.76
N PRO A 8 -19.72 -13.44 12.50
CA PRO A 8 -20.69 -13.38 13.60
C PRO A 8 -22.12 -13.53 13.09
N SER A 9 -22.98 -14.20 13.87
CA SER A 9 -24.41 -14.36 13.61
C SER A 9 -25.27 -13.21 14.17
N GLN A 10 -24.69 -12.36 15.00
CA GLN A 10 -25.35 -11.22 15.64
C GLN A 10 -24.84 -9.91 15.00
N PRO A 11 -25.63 -8.80 15.10
CA PRO A 11 -25.15 -7.49 14.68
C PRO A 11 -23.85 -7.12 15.36
N VAL A 12 -22.91 -6.60 14.56
CA VAL A 12 -21.56 -6.26 15.04
C VAL A 12 -21.54 -4.82 15.52
N THR A 13 -21.04 -4.61 16.75
CA THR A 13 -20.64 -3.29 17.24
C THR A 13 -19.19 -3.38 17.69
N ALA A 14 -18.30 -2.65 17.01
CA ALA A 14 -16.87 -2.72 17.29
C ALA A 14 -16.18 -1.37 17.06
N SER A 15 -15.21 -1.06 17.93
CA SER A 15 -14.23 0.02 17.73
C SER A 15 -12.88 -0.60 17.40
N ILE A 16 -12.30 -0.20 16.30
CA ILE A 16 -11.08 -0.77 15.73
C ILE A 16 -9.99 0.29 15.72
N ALA A 17 -8.98 0.12 16.57
CA ALA A 17 -7.76 0.93 16.51
C ALA A 17 -6.93 0.46 15.30
N LEU A 18 -6.99 1.21 14.20
CA LEU A 18 -6.25 0.88 12.99
C LEU A 18 -4.74 1.02 13.21
N PRO A 19 -3.90 0.27 12.47
CA PRO A 19 -2.46 0.50 12.50
C PRO A 19 -2.14 1.89 11.97
N LEU A 20 -0.98 2.40 12.33
CA LEU A 20 -0.45 3.64 11.77
C LEU A 20 0.04 3.41 10.33
N SER A 21 0.05 4.48 9.53
CA SER A 21 0.35 4.40 8.11
C SER A 21 1.79 3.97 7.85
N LYS A 22 1.95 2.76 7.32
CA LYS A 22 3.23 2.24 6.85
C LYS A 22 3.86 3.17 5.79
N SER A 23 3.03 3.69 4.89
CA SER A 23 3.49 4.53 3.78
C SER A 23 4.03 5.88 4.24
N ILE A 24 3.45 6.48 5.28
CA ILE A 24 3.95 7.70 5.91
C ILE A 24 5.19 7.37 6.74
N SER A 25 5.14 6.33 7.57
CA SER A 25 6.26 5.92 8.44
C SER A 25 7.55 5.72 7.67
N ASN A 26 7.51 4.96 6.58
CA ASN A 26 8.72 4.66 5.80
C ASN A 26 9.30 5.91 5.11
N ARG A 27 8.45 6.89 4.73
CA ARG A 27 8.92 8.19 4.22
C ARG A 27 9.56 9.02 5.31
N ALA A 28 8.87 9.17 6.43
CA ALA A 28 9.34 9.96 7.55
C ALA A 28 10.66 9.42 8.12
N LEU A 29 10.82 8.09 8.23
CA LEU A 29 12.06 7.46 8.70
C LEU A 29 13.25 7.74 7.78
N VAL A 30 13.06 7.64 6.46
CA VAL A 30 14.13 7.95 5.50
C VAL A 30 14.47 9.44 5.54
N ILE A 31 13.47 10.33 5.59
CA ILE A 31 13.71 11.77 5.71
C ILE A 31 14.42 12.10 7.02
N ALA A 32 14.01 11.49 8.14
CA ALA A 32 14.67 11.69 9.44
C ALA A 32 16.15 11.28 9.39
N ALA A 33 16.47 10.16 8.72
CA ALA A 33 17.84 9.72 8.53
C ALA A 33 18.67 10.62 7.59
N LEU A 34 18.01 11.39 6.71
CA LEU A 34 18.64 12.37 5.83
C LEU A 34 18.86 13.74 6.52
N CYS A 35 18.27 13.98 7.69
CA CYS A 35 18.35 15.25 8.40
C CYS A 35 19.50 15.27 9.40
N ASP A 36 20.31 16.34 9.42
CA ASP A 36 21.39 16.51 10.40
C ASP A 36 20.89 16.55 11.86
N GLY A 37 19.68 17.05 12.09
CA GLY A 37 19.08 17.22 13.42
C GLY A 37 18.44 15.98 14.02
N GLN A 38 18.43 14.84 13.32
CA GLN A 38 17.80 13.59 13.73
C GLN A 38 16.38 13.78 14.31
N PRO A 39 15.44 14.36 13.55
CA PRO A 39 14.06 14.52 13.99
C PRO A 39 13.41 13.18 14.31
N GLN A 40 12.44 13.20 15.23
CA GLN A 40 11.76 11.96 15.62
C GLN A 40 10.56 11.68 14.73
N VAL A 41 10.41 10.42 14.34
CA VAL A 41 9.16 9.91 13.78
C VAL A 41 8.31 9.41 14.94
N LEU A 42 7.29 10.18 15.29
CA LEU A 42 6.43 9.88 16.42
C LEU A 42 5.44 8.78 16.04
N HIS A 43 5.51 7.68 16.77
CA HIS A 43 4.66 6.50 16.57
C HIS A 43 4.74 5.94 15.13
N PRO A 44 5.88 5.41 14.67
CA PRO A 44 5.94 4.71 13.39
C PRO A 44 5.07 3.45 13.39
N ALA A 45 4.62 3.03 12.22
CA ALA A 45 3.84 1.80 12.07
C ALA A 45 4.61 0.58 12.61
N LEU A 46 3.96 -0.25 13.41
CA LEU A 46 4.53 -1.48 13.95
C LEU A 46 4.22 -2.65 13.01
N CYS A 47 4.97 -2.78 11.90
CA CYS A 47 4.78 -3.82 10.90
C CYS A 47 6.13 -4.20 10.27
N ASP A 48 6.16 -5.35 9.57
CA ASP A 48 7.41 -5.90 9.01
C ASP A 48 8.13 -4.92 8.08
N ASP A 49 7.40 -4.25 7.17
CA ASP A 49 7.99 -3.29 6.22
C ASP A 49 8.68 -2.11 6.93
N THR A 50 8.13 -1.64 8.05
CA THR A 50 8.72 -0.54 8.82
C THR A 50 9.88 -1.02 9.70
N ALA A 51 9.77 -2.23 10.28
CA ALA A 51 10.86 -2.83 11.04
C ALA A 51 12.11 -3.02 10.17
N VAL A 52 11.93 -3.55 8.97
CA VAL A 52 13.02 -3.68 7.97
C VAL A 52 13.63 -2.32 7.61
N MET A 53 12.79 -1.27 7.46
CA MET A 53 13.29 0.08 7.18
C MET A 53 14.15 0.62 8.33
N ILE A 54 13.70 0.48 9.57
CA ILE A 54 14.43 0.94 10.77
C ILE A 54 15.76 0.20 10.89
N GLU A 55 15.74 -1.12 10.75
CA GLU A 55 16.95 -1.94 10.80
C GLU A 55 17.95 -1.51 9.71
N ALA A 56 17.48 -1.42 8.45
CA ALA A 56 18.34 -1.06 7.33
C ALA A 56 18.97 0.34 7.47
N LEU A 57 18.25 1.31 8.00
CA LEU A 57 18.77 2.67 8.24
C LEU A 57 19.84 2.74 9.34
N SER A 58 19.99 1.68 10.15
CA SER A 58 21.04 1.58 11.18
C SER A 58 22.37 1.00 10.65
N HIS A 59 22.39 0.53 9.40
CA HIS A 59 23.59 -0.04 8.80
C HIS A 59 24.53 1.06 8.27
N ASP A 60 25.83 0.84 8.45
CA ASP A 60 26.91 1.67 7.92
C ASP A 60 27.66 0.97 6.75
N GLY A 61 27.09 -0.09 6.20
CA GLY A 61 27.62 -0.85 5.07
C GLY A 61 27.20 -2.33 5.09
N GLY A 62 27.69 -3.10 4.10
CA GLY A 62 27.52 -4.55 4.02
C GLY A 62 26.23 -5.00 3.33
N GLU A 63 25.80 -6.22 3.63
CA GLU A 63 24.60 -6.83 3.01
C GLU A 63 23.34 -6.50 3.78
N ILE A 64 22.32 -6.02 3.08
CA ILE A 64 21.01 -5.65 3.64
C ILE A 64 19.93 -6.41 2.87
N ASN A 65 19.17 -7.25 3.56
CA ASN A 65 18.03 -7.96 2.98
C ASN A 65 16.71 -7.28 3.39
N VAL A 66 16.06 -6.63 2.43
CA VAL A 66 14.78 -5.93 2.67
C VAL A 66 13.56 -6.86 2.59
N GLY A 67 13.75 -8.17 2.44
CA GLY A 67 12.67 -9.14 2.33
C GLY A 67 11.72 -8.81 1.17
N ALA A 68 10.43 -8.73 1.46
CA ALA A 68 9.39 -8.37 0.49
C ALA A 68 9.05 -6.87 0.48
N SER A 69 9.80 -6.01 1.21
CA SER A 69 9.49 -4.59 1.35
C SER A 69 9.87 -3.76 0.13
N GLY A 70 8.89 -3.48 -0.73
CA GLY A 70 9.10 -2.67 -1.94
C GLY A 70 9.47 -1.22 -1.65
N THR A 71 8.94 -0.63 -0.56
CA THR A 71 9.31 0.73 -0.12
C THR A 71 10.74 0.77 0.39
N ALA A 72 11.16 -0.21 1.19
CA ALA A 72 12.53 -0.29 1.68
C ALA A 72 13.52 -0.41 0.51
N MET A 73 13.30 -1.33 -0.43
CA MET A 73 14.15 -1.48 -1.61
C MET A 73 14.34 -0.16 -2.35
N ARG A 74 13.27 0.60 -2.62
CA ARG A 74 13.36 1.83 -3.42
C ARG A 74 13.92 3.00 -2.66
N PHE A 75 13.48 3.20 -1.42
CA PHE A 75 13.88 4.35 -0.62
C PHE A 75 15.32 4.23 -0.12
N LEU A 76 15.73 3.03 0.29
CA LEU A 76 17.10 2.77 0.71
C LEU A 76 18.10 2.85 -0.46
N THR A 77 17.70 2.47 -1.68
CA THR A 77 18.55 2.67 -2.87
C THR A 77 18.89 4.15 -3.04
N ALA A 78 17.93 5.06 -2.89
CA ALA A 78 18.19 6.49 -2.97
C ALA A 78 18.97 7.01 -1.75
N TYR A 79 18.64 6.55 -0.55
CA TYR A 79 19.29 6.94 0.71
C TYR A 79 20.79 6.57 0.69
N PHE A 80 21.12 5.29 0.46
CA PHE A 80 22.51 4.84 0.49
C PHE A 80 23.35 5.44 -0.63
N ALA A 81 22.75 5.84 -1.76
CA ALA A 81 23.46 6.58 -2.80
C ALA A 81 23.98 7.94 -2.30
N THR A 82 23.40 8.53 -1.23
CA THR A 82 23.85 9.78 -0.61
C THR A 82 24.86 9.58 0.52
N CYS A 83 25.09 8.34 0.99
CA CYS A 83 25.94 8.03 2.14
C CYS A 83 27.40 7.86 1.70
N GLU A 84 28.14 8.97 1.54
CA GLU A 84 29.52 8.96 1.05
C GLU A 84 30.43 7.97 1.80
N GLY A 85 31.18 7.17 1.06
CA GLY A 85 32.13 6.19 1.59
C GLY A 85 31.50 4.90 2.11
N THR A 86 30.18 4.77 2.06
CA THR A 86 29.46 3.55 2.44
C THR A 86 29.22 2.69 1.21
N THR A 87 29.43 1.38 1.31
CA THR A 87 29.06 0.42 0.27
C THR A 87 28.10 -0.61 0.83
N VAL A 88 26.92 -0.75 0.20
CA VAL A 88 25.89 -1.73 0.60
C VAL A 88 25.51 -2.63 -0.57
N THR A 89 25.22 -3.89 -0.26
CA THR A 89 24.50 -4.80 -1.17
C THR A 89 23.06 -4.87 -0.71
N LEU A 90 22.14 -4.38 -1.55
CA LEU A 90 20.72 -4.33 -1.23
C LEU A 90 19.96 -5.42 -1.99
N ASP A 91 19.38 -6.37 -1.27
CA ASP A 91 18.69 -7.54 -1.81
C ASP A 91 17.34 -7.79 -1.13
N GLY A 92 16.58 -8.76 -1.61
CA GLY A 92 15.30 -9.19 -1.06
C GLY A 92 14.93 -10.62 -1.46
N VAL A 93 13.69 -11.02 -1.13
CA VAL A 93 13.16 -12.33 -1.53
C VAL A 93 13.06 -12.45 -3.06
N GLU A 94 12.91 -13.68 -3.57
CA GLU A 94 12.85 -13.96 -5.01
C GLU A 94 11.85 -13.07 -5.76
N ARG A 95 10.67 -12.83 -5.21
CA ARG A 95 9.69 -11.92 -5.81
C ARG A 95 10.20 -10.48 -5.91
N MET A 96 11.05 -10.02 -4.96
CA MET A 96 11.65 -8.68 -5.02
C MET A 96 12.63 -8.54 -6.19
N ARG A 97 13.39 -9.60 -6.48
CA ARG A 97 14.31 -9.64 -7.63
C ARG A 97 13.59 -9.63 -8.99
N GLN A 98 12.27 -9.88 -9.00
CA GLN A 98 11.42 -9.81 -10.20
C GLN A 98 10.70 -8.46 -10.34
N ARG A 99 10.87 -7.53 -9.38
CA ARG A 99 10.24 -6.21 -9.40
C ARG A 99 11.21 -5.17 -9.94
N PRO A 100 10.84 -4.43 -11.02
CA PRO A 100 11.76 -3.49 -11.65
C PRO A 100 12.22 -2.37 -10.70
N ILE A 101 13.46 -1.92 -10.91
CA ILE A 101 14.06 -0.78 -10.22
C ILE A 101 14.87 0.12 -11.18
N GLY A 102 15.05 -0.30 -12.42
CA GLY A 102 15.84 0.40 -13.43
C GLY A 102 15.55 1.89 -13.53
N PRO A 103 14.30 2.35 -13.69
CA PRO A 103 14.01 3.77 -13.80
C PRO A 103 14.47 4.63 -12.60
N LEU A 104 14.51 4.05 -11.39
CA LEU A 104 15.08 4.72 -10.21
C LEU A 104 16.61 4.79 -10.30
N VAL A 105 17.27 3.68 -10.64
CA VAL A 105 18.73 3.62 -10.78
C VAL A 105 19.20 4.59 -11.86
N ASP A 106 18.50 4.66 -13.00
CA ASP A 106 18.82 5.59 -14.08
C ASP A 106 18.69 7.06 -13.65
N ALA A 107 17.66 7.38 -12.84
CA ALA A 107 17.49 8.72 -12.29
C ALA A 107 18.62 9.06 -11.30
N LEU A 108 18.97 8.14 -10.40
CA LEU A 108 20.05 8.33 -9.42
C LEU A 108 21.42 8.44 -10.09
N ARG A 109 21.72 7.62 -11.09
CA ARG A 109 22.98 7.72 -11.89
C ARG A 109 23.11 9.08 -12.58
N LYS A 110 22.01 9.65 -13.08
CA LYS A 110 22.02 11.03 -13.61
C LYS A 110 22.37 12.07 -12.54
N LEU A 111 22.08 11.82 -11.27
CA LEU A 111 22.46 12.68 -10.14
C LEU A 111 23.89 12.41 -9.65
N GLY A 112 24.59 11.39 -10.17
CA GLY A 112 25.97 11.04 -9.86
C GLY A 112 26.12 9.78 -9.00
N ALA A 113 25.05 9.00 -8.79
CA ALA A 113 25.12 7.78 -7.99
C ALA A 113 25.93 6.68 -8.67
N ASP A 114 26.68 5.92 -7.87
CA ASP A 114 27.42 4.73 -8.24
C ASP A 114 26.65 3.48 -7.78
N ILE A 115 25.96 2.84 -8.72
CA ILE A 115 25.07 1.70 -8.47
C ILE A 115 25.29 0.64 -9.54
N ASP A 116 25.59 -0.59 -9.12
CA ASP A 116 25.72 -1.75 -10.00
C ASP A 116 24.62 -2.77 -9.77
N TYR A 117 24.19 -3.43 -10.85
CA TYR A 117 23.32 -4.60 -10.77
C TYR A 117 24.15 -5.86 -10.56
N LEU A 118 23.87 -6.62 -9.49
CA LEU A 118 24.58 -7.88 -9.22
C LEU A 118 23.98 -9.10 -9.94
N GLY A 119 22.85 -8.89 -10.63
CA GLY A 119 22.16 -9.91 -11.39
C GLY A 119 21.64 -9.36 -12.71
N GLN A 120 20.33 -9.48 -12.95
CA GLN A 120 19.70 -8.97 -14.16
C GLN A 120 19.65 -7.44 -14.13
N GLU A 121 20.07 -6.79 -15.23
CA GLU A 121 19.97 -5.34 -15.36
C GLU A 121 18.52 -4.85 -15.24
N GLY A 122 18.34 -3.76 -14.49
CA GLY A 122 17.02 -3.21 -14.17
C GLY A 122 16.35 -3.84 -12.94
N TYR A 123 16.96 -4.83 -12.29
CA TYR A 123 16.38 -5.58 -11.16
C TYR A 123 17.38 -5.75 -10.01
N PRO A 124 16.90 -5.87 -8.75
CA PRO A 124 17.77 -6.27 -7.63
C PRO A 124 18.37 -7.67 -7.85
N PRO A 125 19.51 -8.01 -7.18
CA PRO A 125 20.20 -7.23 -6.15
C PRO A 125 21.04 -6.09 -6.72
N LEU A 126 21.27 -5.05 -5.88
CA LEU A 126 22.08 -3.88 -6.22
C LEU A 126 23.29 -3.77 -5.31
N GLN A 127 24.44 -3.39 -5.86
CA GLN A 127 25.54 -2.81 -5.09
C GLN A 127 25.48 -1.29 -5.22
N ILE A 128 25.49 -0.58 -4.10
CA ILE A 128 25.37 0.87 -4.04
C ILE A 128 26.59 1.39 -3.29
N THR A 129 27.39 2.21 -3.95
CA THR A 129 28.48 2.95 -3.32
C THR A 129 28.05 4.41 -3.18
N GLY A 130 27.93 4.87 -1.94
CA GLY A 130 27.55 6.25 -1.63
C GLY A 130 28.61 7.24 -2.12
N THR A 131 28.14 8.24 -2.85
CA THR A 131 28.97 9.27 -3.49
C THR A 131 28.39 10.67 -3.26
N THR A 132 29.19 11.71 -3.54
CA THR A 132 28.65 13.08 -3.58
C THR A 132 27.69 13.23 -4.75
N LEU A 133 26.41 13.32 -4.45
CA LEU A 133 25.38 13.58 -5.47
C LEU A 133 25.17 15.08 -5.65
N HIS A 134 24.74 15.45 -6.87
CA HIS A 134 24.48 16.85 -7.20
C HIS A 134 23.03 17.03 -7.66
N GLY A 135 22.29 17.89 -6.93
CA GLY A 135 20.92 18.25 -7.29
C GLY A 135 20.86 18.94 -8.65
N LYS A 136 19.98 18.46 -9.50
CA LYS A 136 19.66 19.02 -10.81
C LYS A 136 18.28 18.62 -11.27
N ASP A 137 17.84 19.19 -12.38
CA ASP A 137 16.59 18.83 -13.00
C ASP A 137 16.70 17.47 -13.69
N ILE A 138 15.72 16.61 -13.43
CA ILE A 138 15.61 15.27 -14.00
C ILE A 138 14.23 15.02 -14.57
N VAL A 139 14.16 14.18 -15.60
CA VAL A 139 12.91 13.71 -16.19
C VAL A 139 12.69 12.26 -15.81
N MET A 140 11.50 11.93 -15.31
CA MET A 140 11.11 10.58 -14.92
C MET A 140 9.76 10.21 -15.53
N ASP A 141 9.62 8.95 -15.93
CA ASP A 141 8.33 8.41 -16.37
C ASP A 141 7.44 8.14 -15.15
N GLY A 142 6.30 8.82 -15.09
CA GLY A 142 5.30 8.69 -14.03
C GLY A 142 4.40 7.45 -14.14
N SER A 143 4.49 6.69 -15.24
CA SER A 143 3.59 5.56 -15.50
C SER A 143 3.98 4.26 -14.79
N VAL A 144 5.22 4.15 -14.27
CA VAL A 144 5.73 2.89 -13.71
C VAL A 144 5.48 2.78 -12.21
N SER A 145 5.99 3.71 -11.41
CA SER A 145 5.86 3.64 -9.95
C SER A 145 6.11 4.99 -9.27
N SER A 146 5.15 5.45 -8.47
CA SER A 146 5.31 6.63 -7.62
C SER A 146 6.40 6.47 -6.55
N GLN A 147 6.81 5.22 -6.22
CA GLN A 147 7.91 4.98 -5.29
C GLN A 147 9.26 5.48 -5.83
N PHE A 148 9.48 5.40 -7.14
CA PHE A 148 10.71 5.91 -7.76
C PHE A 148 10.78 7.43 -7.65
N ILE A 149 9.67 8.11 -7.97
CA ILE A 149 9.55 9.55 -7.85
C ILE A 149 9.74 9.98 -6.39
N SER A 150 9.06 9.32 -5.46
CA SER A 150 9.18 9.58 -4.02
C SER A 150 10.62 9.43 -3.50
N ALA A 151 11.31 8.37 -3.91
CA ALA A 151 12.69 8.11 -3.52
C ALA A 151 13.64 9.24 -3.93
N VAL A 152 13.51 9.69 -5.18
CA VAL A 152 14.31 10.82 -5.69
C VAL A 152 13.94 12.12 -4.99
N MET A 153 12.63 12.42 -4.83
CA MET A 153 12.19 13.64 -4.14
C MET A 153 12.79 13.77 -2.74
N MET A 154 12.80 12.69 -1.95
CA MET A 154 13.25 12.72 -0.56
C MET A 154 14.74 13.06 -0.42
N ILE A 155 15.59 12.68 -1.37
CA ILE A 155 17.04 12.98 -1.32
C ILE A 155 17.39 14.36 -1.90
N LEU A 156 16.55 14.96 -2.75
CA LEU A 156 16.85 16.24 -3.40
C LEU A 156 17.25 17.34 -2.39
N PRO A 157 16.59 17.52 -1.22
CA PRO A 157 16.99 18.56 -0.29
C PRO A 157 18.45 18.45 0.18
N VAL A 158 18.95 17.25 0.42
CA VAL A 158 20.33 17.05 0.95
C VAL A 158 21.41 17.13 -0.12
N ILE A 159 21.03 17.01 -1.40
CA ILE A 159 21.99 17.08 -2.53
C ILE A 159 21.94 18.44 -3.27
N GLY A 160 21.28 19.44 -2.71
CA GLY A 160 21.27 20.81 -3.24
C GLY A 160 19.95 21.27 -3.85
N GLY A 161 18.90 20.47 -3.82
CA GLY A 161 17.59 20.73 -4.44
C GLY A 161 17.55 20.36 -5.92
N GLY A 162 16.41 20.63 -6.58
CA GLY A 162 16.23 20.34 -8.00
C GLY A 162 14.76 20.26 -8.41
N GLN A 163 14.52 19.82 -9.63
CA GLN A 163 13.18 19.61 -10.17
C GLN A 163 13.05 18.23 -10.77
N VAL A 164 11.92 17.56 -10.50
CA VAL A 164 11.50 16.35 -11.19
C VAL A 164 10.38 16.71 -12.18
N GLU A 165 10.62 16.52 -13.46
CA GLU A 165 9.60 16.61 -14.50
C GLU A 165 9.05 15.22 -14.79
N LEU A 166 7.74 15.05 -14.61
CA LEU A 166 7.07 13.77 -14.82
C LEU A 166 6.52 13.71 -16.23
N THR A 167 6.76 12.59 -16.91
CA THR A 167 6.23 12.33 -18.27
C THR A 167 5.24 11.18 -18.25
N GLY A 168 4.49 11.01 -19.32
CA GLY A 168 3.51 9.93 -19.45
C GLY A 168 2.25 10.13 -18.59
N ASN A 169 1.51 9.06 -18.43
CA ASN A 169 0.33 9.03 -17.54
C ASN A 169 0.78 8.75 -16.10
N ILE A 170 0.63 9.74 -15.23
CA ILE A 170 1.11 9.62 -13.85
C ILE A 170 0.16 8.73 -13.06
N VAL A 171 0.64 7.54 -12.70
CA VAL A 171 -0.09 6.63 -11.81
C VAL A 171 0.25 6.93 -10.35
N SER A 172 -0.73 6.70 -9.47
CA SER A 172 -0.53 6.84 -8.02
C SER A 172 -0.03 8.24 -7.59
N MET A 173 -0.47 9.31 -8.27
CA MET A 173 -0.12 10.70 -7.92
C MET A 173 -0.36 11.05 -6.44
N PRO A 174 -1.39 10.55 -5.75
CA PRO A 174 -1.56 10.79 -4.32
C PRO A 174 -0.37 10.37 -3.46
N TYR A 175 0.41 9.34 -3.86
CA TYR A 175 1.62 8.96 -3.12
C TYR A 175 2.78 9.95 -3.34
N VAL A 176 2.84 10.62 -4.49
CA VAL A 176 3.78 11.73 -4.72
C VAL A 176 3.39 12.94 -3.86
N GLN A 177 2.09 13.24 -3.81
CA GLN A 177 1.53 14.30 -2.96
C GLN A 177 1.75 14.02 -1.48
N MET A 178 1.54 12.77 -1.02
CA MET A 178 1.85 12.32 0.34
C MET A 178 3.34 12.53 0.66
N THR A 179 4.23 12.17 -0.26
CA THR A 179 5.68 12.38 -0.07
C THR A 179 5.98 13.86 0.09
N ALA A 180 5.41 14.71 -0.76
CA ALA A 180 5.59 16.16 -0.66
C ALA A 180 5.04 16.73 0.66
N ALA A 181 3.90 16.21 1.15
CA ALA A 181 3.34 16.63 2.44
C ALA A 181 4.28 16.26 3.60
N VAL A 182 4.72 14.99 3.68
CA VAL A 182 5.68 14.56 4.72
C VAL A 182 6.99 15.35 4.65
N MET A 183 7.50 15.61 3.44
CA MET A 183 8.70 16.44 3.25
C MET A 183 8.49 17.87 3.77
N ARG A 184 7.33 18.48 3.51
CA ARG A 184 7.00 19.83 4.01
C ARG A 184 6.88 19.86 5.53
N ASP A 185 6.20 18.87 6.11
CA ASP A 185 6.05 18.74 7.57
C ASP A 185 7.41 18.62 8.26
N MET A 186 8.37 17.93 7.63
CA MET A 186 9.74 17.79 8.12
C MET A 186 10.68 18.94 7.67
N GLY A 187 10.12 19.98 7.04
CA GLY A 187 10.77 21.25 6.82
C GLY A 187 11.43 21.46 5.46
N ALA A 188 11.13 20.62 4.46
CA ALA A 188 11.56 20.88 3.09
C ALA A 188 10.62 21.82 2.34
N GLN A 189 11.16 22.60 1.40
CA GLN A 189 10.35 23.35 0.45
C GLN A 189 10.04 22.47 -0.76
N VAL A 190 8.77 22.15 -0.96
CA VAL A 190 8.32 21.34 -2.10
C VAL A 190 7.12 22.01 -2.76
N ASP A 191 7.18 22.20 -4.07
CA ASP A 191 6.07 22.70 -4.89
C ASP A 191 5.72 21.70 -5.97
N ILE A 192 4.41 21.42 -6.15
CA ILE A 192 3.90 20.54 -7.20
C ILE A 192 3.00 21.37 -8.11
N SER A 193 3.39 21.52 -9.35
CA SER A 193 2.65 22.24 -10.38
C SER A 193 2.48 21.38 -11.64
N GLY A 194 1.29 20.82 -11.82
CA GLY A 194 1.02 19.88 -12.91
C GLY A 194 1.94 18.64 -12.83
N GLN A 195 2.77 18.45 -13.84
CA GLN A 195 3.72 17.34 -13.95
C GLN A 195 5.12 17.71 -13.41
N ARG A 196 5.28 18.83 -12.71
CA ARG A 196 6.57 19.29 -12.18
C ARG A 196 6.54 19.29 -10.67
N VAL A 197 7.60 18.71 -10.08
CA VAL A 197 7.85 18.72 -8.64
C VAL A 197 9.16 19.45 -8.41
N LYS A 198 9.09 20.66 -7.83
CA LYS A 198 10.26 21.45 -7.46
C LYS A 198 10.56 21.27 -5.99
N VAL A 199 11.83 20.98 -5.67
CA VAL A 199 12.29 20.71 -4.31
C VAL A 199 13.44 21.66 -3.97
N GLY A 200 13.31 22.41 -2.88
CA GLY A 200 14.34 23.29 -2.36
C GLY A 200 15.45 22.54 -1.64
N LYS A 201 16.52 23.28 -1.28
CA LYS A 201 17.66 22.74 -0.53
C LYS A 201 17.35 22.68 0.97
N GLY A 202 17.73 21.56 1.59
CA GLY A 202 17.72 21.33 3.04
C GLY A 202 16.37 20.93 3.62
N TYR A 203 16.46 20.26 4.77
CA TYR A 203 15.36 20.02 5.70
C TYR A 203 15.61 20.87 6.95
N THR A 204 14.55 21.35 7.62
CA THR A 204 14.69 21.98 8.95
C THR A 204 14.70 20.95 10.09
N GLY A 205 14.31 19.70 9.79
CA GLY A 205 14.35 18.59 10.74
C GLY A 205 13.25 18.66 11.81
N ASN A 206 12.00 18.94 11.41
CA ASN A 206 10.86 18.87 12.32
C ASN A 206 10.45 17.42 12.58
N ASP A 207 9.95 17.15 13.80
CA ASP A 207 9.34 15.85 14.12
C ASP A 207 8.11 15.59 13.25
N CYS A 208 7.88 14.31 12.93
CA CYS A 208 6.74 13.89 12.11
C CYS A 208 5.79 13.00 12.92
N MET A 209 4.51 13.36 12.96
CA MET A 209 3.45 12.54 13.54
C MET A 209 2.82 11.65 12.45
N VAL A 210 2.72 10.35 12.71
CA VAL A 210 2.13 9.39 11.76
C VAL A 210 0.64 9.22 12.06
N GLU A 211 -0.20 9.39 11.06
CA GLU A 211 -1.65 9.12 11.13
C GLU A 211 -2.00 7.63 10.89
N GLY A 212 -3.24 7.24 11.18
CA GLY A 212 -3.75 5.88 10.91
C GLY A 212 -3.76 5.53 9.43
N ASP A 213 -3.65 4.24 9.11
CA ASP A 213 -3.55 3.73 7.74
C ASP A 213 -4.92 3.60 7.08
N TRP A 214 -5.23 4.48 6.11
CA TRP A 214 -6.45 4.39 5.32
C TRP A 214 -6.54 3.14 4.46
N SER A 215 -5.42 2.57 4.02
CA SER A 215 -5.45 1.30 3.31
C SER A 215 -5.95 0.15 4.20
N ALA A 216 -5.61 0.20 5.51
CA ALA A 216 -6.07 -0.78 6.49
C ALA A 216 -7.58 -0.65 6.80
N ALA A 217 -8.22 0.45 6.44
CA ALA A 217 -9.65 0.65 6.60
C ALA A 217 -10.50 -0.13 5.56
N ALA A 218 -9.93 -0.46 4.39
CA ALA A 218 -10.68 -1.05 3.28
C ALA A 218 -11.45 -2.34 3.63
N PRO A 219 -10.88 -3.35 4.32
CA PRO A 219 -11.62 -4.54 4.73
C PRO A 219 -12.76 -4.24 5.71
N TRP A 220 -12.66 -3.18 6.51
CA TRP A 220 -13.71 -2.76 7.45
C TRP A 220 -14.88 -2.09 6.73
N TYR A 221 -14.63 -1.30 5.68
CA TYR A 221 -15.67 -0.82 4.78
C TYR A 221 -16.38 -1.98 4.07
N ALA A 222 -15.62 -3.00 3.66
CA ALA A 222 -16.21 -4.22 3.08
C ALA A 222 -17.11 -4.95 4.10
N LEU A 223 -16.68 -5.09 5.34
CA LEU A 223 -17.48 -5.68 6.40
C LEU A 223 -18.73 -4.87 6.72
N ALA A 224 -18.63 -3.53 6.78
CA ALA A 224 -19.78 -2.65 6.96
C ALA A 224 -20.86 -2.86 5.88
N ALA A 225 -20.43 -3.05 4.61
CA ALA A 225 -21.33 -3.32 3.50
C ALA A 225 -21.96 -4.73 3.55
N LEU A 226 -21.25 -5.72 4.08
CA LEU A 226 -21.67 -7.12 4.06
C LEU A 226 -22.48 -7.53 5.29
N LEU A 227 -22.28 -6.86 6.42
CA LEU A 227 -22.93 -7.17 7.71
C LEU A 227 -24.12 -6.23 7.96
N PRO A 228 -25.34 -6.72 7.96
CA PRO A 228 -26.50 -5.90 8.26
C PRO A 228 -26.39 -5.25 9.65
N GLN A 229 -26.71 -3.95 9.73
CA GLN A 229 -26.73 -3.19 10.98
C GLN A 229 -25.37 -3.14 11.73
N ALA A 230 -24.25 -3.37 11.05
CA ALA A 230 -22.94 -3.22 11.67
C ALA A 230 -22.71 -1.76 12.10
N GLN A 231 -22.23 -1.58 13.32
CA GLN A 231 -21.79 -0.29 13.87
C GLN A 231 -20.28 -0.35 14.08
N LEU A 232 -19.53 0.10 13.08
CA LEU A 232 -18.07 0.07 13.10
C LEU A 232 -17.53 1.49 13.30
N THR A 233 -16.65 1.64 14.28
CA THR A 233 -15.85 2.86 14.49
C THR A 233 -14.38 2.54 14.22
N LEU A 234 -13.77 3.27 13.30
CA LEU A 234 -12.37 3.14 12.94
C LEU A 234 -11.59 4.29 13.60
N GLU A 235 -10.64 3.96 14.47
CA GLU A 235 -9.83 4.95 15.20
C GLU A 235 -8.50 5.19 14.49
N GLY A 236 -7.98 6.42 14.58
CA GLY A 236 -6.72 6.86 13.99
C GLY A 236 -6.87 7.55 12.63
N LEU A 237 -8.09 7.69 12.10
CA LEU A 237 -8.35 8.31 10.79
C LEU A 237 -8.91 9.74 10.93
N THR A 238 -8.42 10.64 10.08
CA THR A 238 -8.86 12.04 10.00
C THR A 238 -9.48 12.36 8.64
N ALA A 239 -10.31 13.40 8.60
CA ALA A 239 -11.00 13.82 7.37
C ALA A 239 -10.05 14.45 6.35
N ASP A 240 -8.98 15.08 6.81
CA ASP A 240 -7.98 15.83 6.06
C ASP A 240 -6.67 15.04 5.89
N SER A 241 -6.79 13.71 5.80
CA SER A 241 -5.64 12.82 5.59
C SER A 241 -4.89 13.10 4.29
N ILE A 242 -3.57 13.02 4.36
CA ILE A 242 -2.68 13.12 3.18
C ILE A 242 -2.63 11.83 2.36
N GLN A 243 -3.29 10.75 2.81
CA GLN A 243 -3.32 9.45 2.13
C GLN A 243 -4.36 9.43 1.01
N GLY A 244 -3.95 9.05 -0.20
CA GLY A 244 -4.87 8.90 -1.35
C GLY A 244 -5.99 7.89 -1.10
N ASP A 245 -5.73 6.88 -0.26
CA ASP A 245 -6.70 5.83 0.08
C ASP A 245 -7.87 6.35 0.96
N ALA A 246 -7.82 7.58 1.48
CA ALA A 246 -8.98 8.27 2.07
C ALA A 246 -10.15 8.41 1.06
N ARG A 247 -9.88 8.27 -0.26
CA ARG A 247 -10.91 8.11 -1.31
C ARG A 247 -11.91 6.98 -0.99
N LEU A 248 -11.57 6.07 -0.09
CA LEU A 248 -12.46 5.03 0.41
C LEU A 248 -13.80 5.60 0.93
N VAL A 249 -13.81 6.82 1.49
CA VAL A 249 -15.00 7.56 1.89
C VAL A 249 -15.96 7.78 0.71
N ASP A 250 -15.43 8.21 -0.44
CA ASP A 250 -16.23 8.46 -1.65
C ASP A 250 -16.72 7.16 -2.30
N LEU A 251 -15.86 6.14 -2.30
CA LEU A 251 -16.24 4.81 -2.77
C LEU A 251 -17.36 4.20 -1.89
N GLY A 252 -17.21 4.31 -0.57
CA GLY A 252 -18.21 3.86 0.40
C GLY A 252 -19.53 4.59 0.24
N ARG A 253 -19.50 5.92 0.08
CA ARG A 253 -20.70 6.75 -0.14
C ARG A 253 -21.50 6.31 -1.37
N LYS A 254 -20.84 5.89 -2.46
CA LYS A 254 -21.51 5.35 -3.65
C LYS A 254 -22.24 4.04 -3.38
N LEU A 255 -21.86 3.29 -2.34
CA LEU A 255 -22.56 2.10 -1.86
C LEU A 255 -23.60 2.42 -0.78
N GLY A 256 -23.70 3.68 -0.33
CA GLY A 256 -24.59 4.10 0.76
C GLY A 256 -23.98 3.91 2.16
N ILE A 257 -22.64 3.82 2.25
CA ILE A 257 -21.90 3.83 3.52
C ILE A 257 -21.53 5.28 3.82
N ALA A 258 -22.14 5.89 4.83
CA ALA A 258 -21.75 7.22 5.30
C ALA A 258 -20.59 7.11 6.30
N SER A 259 -19.63 8.01 6.18
CA SER A 259 -18.48 8.12 7.07
C SER A 259 -18.61 9.38 7.91
N HIS A 260 -18.85 9.22 9.21
CA HIS A 260 -19.00 10.32 10.15
C HIS A 260 -17.70 10.49 10.94
N PHE A 261 -17.05 11.64 10.74
CA PHE A 261 -15.81 11.98 11.41
C PHE A 261 -16.06 12.63 12.77
N ASP A 262 -15.29 12.20 13.77
CA ASP A 262 -15.21 12.81 15.09
C ASP A 262 -13.74 12.75 15.56
N ALA A 263 -13.06 13.90 15.51
CA ALA A 263 -11.63 14.02 15.73
C ALA A 263 -10.82 13.01 14.87
N ASN A 264 -10.19 12.03 15.51
CA ASN A 264 -9.41 10.97 14.86
C ASN A 264 -10.18 9.65 14.71
N ARG A 265 -11.51 9.70 14.62
CA ARG A 265 -12.40 8.53 14.49
C ARG A 265 -13.33 8.68 13.30
N VAL A 266 -13.63 7.55 12.67
CA VAL A 266 -14.62 7.46 11.60
C VAL A 266 -15.66 6.40 11.98
N ARG A 267 -16.90 6.81 12.18
CA ARG A 267 -18.02 5.88 12.35
C ARG A 267 -18.65 5.59 10.99
N LEU A 268 -18.74 4.33 10.64
CA LEU A 268 -19.38 3.86 9.42
C LEU A 268 -20.87 3.64 9.68
N ASP A 269 -21.70 4.32 8.88
CA ASP A 269 -23.16 4.24 8.96
C ASP A 269 -23.70 3.64 7.66
N THR A 270 -24.36 2.50 7.77
CA THR A 270 -24.95 1.76 6.66
C THR A 270 -26.48 1.86 6.61
N SER A 271 -27.07 2.77 7.37
CA SER A 271 -28.54 2.96 7.40
C SER A 271 -29.13 3.36 6.05
N GLN A 272 -28.30 4.00 5.21
CA GLN A 272 -28.61 4.39 3.83
C GLN A 272 -28.05 3.39 2.80
N PHE A 273 -27.58 2.21 3.24
CA PHE A 273 -27.01 1.21 2.35
C PHE A 273 -28.08 0.78 1.34
N ILE A 274 -27.97 1.36 0.17
CA ILE A 274 -28.86 1.06 -0.94
C ILE A 274 -28.32 -0.21 -1.57
N GLY A 275 -29.06 -1.27 -1.46
CA GLY A 275 -28.87 -2.42 -2.32
C GLY A 275 -28.98 -2.03 -3.82
N CYS A 276 -28.35 -0.95 -4.29
CA CYS A 276 -28.53 -0.34 -5.61
C CYS A 276 -28.03 -1.22 -6.75
N CYS A 277 -28.79 -1.29 -7.86
CA CYS A 277 -28.57 -2.16 -9.02
C CYS A 277 -27.59 -1.58 -10.06
N CYS A 278 -26.88 -0.48 -9.75
CA CYS A 278 -26.05 0.21 -10.74
C CYS A 278 -24.66 -0.44 -10.87
N SER A 279 -24.22 -0.65 -12.12
CA SER A 279 -22.83 -1.02 -12.43
C SER A 279 -21.88 0.08 -11.95
N ALA A 280 -20.80 -0.30 -11.28
CA ALA A 280 -19.79 0.63 -10.81
C ALA A 280 -18.63 0.72 -11.80
N PHE A 281 -18.38 1.92 -12.33
CA PHE A 281 -17.19 2.22 -13.11
C PHE A 281 -16.24 3.06 -12.27
N ALA A 282 -14.99 2.64 -12.13
CA ALA A 282 -14.01 3.34 -11.33
C ALA A 282 -12.62 3.33 -11.99
N ASP A 283 -12.03 4.50 -12.12
CA ASP A 283 -10.59 4.62 -12.34
C ASP A 283 -9.88 4.50 -11.00
N MET A 284 -9.02 3.49 -10.87
CA MET A 284 -8.26 3.15 -9.65
C MET A 284 -6.78 3.53 -9.75
N SER A 285 -6.38 4.24 -10.80
CA SER A 285 -4.99 4.65 -11.04
C SER A 285 -4.38 5.43 -9.87
N SER A 286 -5.21 6.20 -9.14
CA SER A 286 -4.79 6.97 -7.96
C SER A 286 -4.74 6.15 -6.67
N THR A 287 -5.48 5.03 -6.58
CA THR A 287 -5.64 4.21 -5.36
C THR A 287 -5.56 2.71 -5.65
N PRO A 288 -4.46 2.24 -6.26
CA PRO A 288 -4.33 0.85 -6.69
C PRO A 288 -4.39 -0.14 -5.52
N ASP A 289 -4.03 0.30 -4.32
CA ASP A 289 -4.02 -0.54 -3.13
C ASP A 289 -5.42 -0.85 -2.57
N LEU A 290 -6.45 -0.10 -2.97
CA LEU A 290 -7.85 -0.39 -2.65
C LEU A 290 -8.49 -1.43 -3.59
N VAL A 291 -7.90 -1.68 -4.77
CA VAL A 291 -8.49 -2.56 -5.80
C VAL A 291 -8.81 -3.96 -5.28
N PRO A 292 -7.92 -4.67 -4.54
CA PRO A 292 -8.24 -6.01 -4.07
C PRO A 292 -9.50 -6.05 -3.20
N SER A 293 -9.56 -5.21 -2.16
CA SER A 293 -10.71 -5.16 -1.25
C SER A 293 -11.99 -4.74 -1.97
N TRP A 294 -11.89 -3.78 -2.91
CA TRP A 294 -13.06 -3.29 -3.62
C TRP A 294 -13.60 -4.27 -4.65
N ALA A 295 -12.72 -4.95 -5.42
CA ALA A 295 -13.12 -5.97 -6.38
C ALA A 295 -13.80 -7.16 -5.69
N VAL A 296 -13.21 -7.67 -4.60
CA VAL A 296 -13.81 -8.75 -3.80
C VAL A 296 -15.16 -8.32 -3.23
N LEU A 297 -15.25 -7.12 -2.64
CA LEU A 297 -16.51 -6.59 -2.12
C LEU A 297 -17.60 -6.53 -3.20
N MET A 298 -17.29 -5.99 -4.37
CA MET A 298 -18.26 -5.87 -5.46
C MET A 298 -18.78 -7.24 -5.93
N CYS A 299 -17.92 -8.26 -6.02
CA CYS A 299 -18.35 -9.64 -6.29
C CYS A 299 -19.26 -10.18 -5.18
N LEU A 300 -18.89 -10.01 -3.91
CA LEU A 300 -19.67 -10.48 -2.75
C LEU A 300 -21.05 -9.80 -2.63
N LEU A 301 -21.15 -8.56 -3.09
CA LEU A 301 -22.41 -7.81 -3.19
C LEU A 301 -23.19 -8.13 -4.46
N GLU A 302 -22.64 -8.97 -5.35
CA GLU A 302 -23.21 -9.30 -6.66
C GLU A 302 -23.46 -8.06 -7.53
N ARG A 303 -22.49 -7.11 -7.50
CA ARG A 303 -22.52 -5.85 -8.24
C ARG A 303 -21.58 -5.90 -9.44
N SER A 304 -22.14 -5.72 -10.62
CA SER A 304 -21.33 -5.55 -11.81
C SER A 304 -20.39 -4.34 -11.68
N PHE A 305 -19.15 -4.52 -12.11
CA PHE A 305 -18.17 -3.42 -12.06
C PHE A 305 -17.16 -3.51 -13.21
N ARG A 306 -16.54 -2.38 -13.48
CA ARG A 306 -15.34 -2.26 -14.31
C ARG A 306 -14.37 -1.29 -13.63
N MET A 307 -13.14 -1.72 -13.43
CA MET A 307 -12.06 -0.91 -12.85
C MET A 307 -10.94 -0.77 -13.89
N THR A 308 -10.47 0.47 -14.09
CA THR A 308 -9.32 0.82 -14.92
C THR A 308 -8.20 1.40 -14.06
N GLY A 309 -7.02 1.62 -14.64
CA GLY A 309 -5.87 2.12 -13.88
C GLY A 309 -5.28 1.06 -12.95
N VAL A 310 -5.40 -0.22 -13.29
CA VAL A 310 -4.99 -1.35 -12.44
C VAL A 310 -3.67 -2.00 -12.89
N GLY A 311 -3.05 -1.55 -13.97
CA GLY A 311 -1.88 -2.18 -14.59
C GLY A 311 -0.69 -2.35 -13.64
N THR A 312 -0.46 -1.40 -12.73
CA THR A 312 0.63 -1.48 -11.75
C THR A 312 0.48 -2.62 -10.74
N LEU A 313 -0.71 -3.23 -10.63
CA LEU A 313 -0.98 -4.33 -9.69
C LEU A 313 -0.23 -5.63 -10.04
N ARG A 314 0.18 -5.80 -11.30
CA ARG A 314 1.00 -6.94 -11.73
C ARG A 314 2.41 -6.92 -11.13
N LEU A 315 2.91 -5.72 -10.78
CA LEU A 315 4.27 -5.49 -10.29
C LEU A 315 4.34 -5.30 -8.77
N LYS A 316 3.27 -5.67 -8.05
CA LYS A 316 3.20 -5.58 -6.58
C LYS A 316 3.78 -6.85 -5.91
N GLU A 317 3.45 -7.07 -4.65
CA GLU A 317 3.88 -8.21 -3.84
C GLU A 317 3.56 -9.56 -4.50
N SER A 318 2.42 -9.62 -5.16
CA SER A 318 2.00 -10.68 -6.10
C SER A 318 1.62 -10.05 -7.45
N ASP A 319 1.35 -10.83 -8.48
CA ASP A 319 0.49 -10.37 -9.58
C ASP A 319 -0.95 -10.35 -9.06
N ARG A 320 -1.36 -9.20 -8.49
CA ARG A 320 -2.67 -9.06 -7.87
C ARG A 320 -3.83 -9.28 -8.84
N LEU A 321 -3.64 -9.03 -10.14
CA LEU A 321 -4.71 -9.26 -11.13
C LEU A 321 -4.92 -10.75 -11.34
N ALA A 322 -3.84 -11.52 -11.51
CA ALA A 322 -3.91 -12.98 -11.63
C ALA A 322 -4.46 -13.58 -10.33
N ALA A 323 -3.94 -13.18 -9.17
CA ALA A 323 -4.39 -13.66 -7.87
C ALA A 323 -5.88 -13.35 -7.61
N LEU A 324 -6.37 -12.14 -7.96
CA LEU A 324 -7.80 -11.81 -7.84
C LEU A 324 -8.65 -12.71 -8.73
N HIS A 325 -8.22 -12.96 -9.97
CA HIS A 325 -8.95 -13.85 -10.89
C HIS A 325 -9.02 -15.28 -10.34
N GLU A 326 -7.89 -15.83 -9.91
CA GLU A 326 -7.79 -17.20 -9.39
C GLU A 326 -8.60 -17.38 -8.10
N GLU A 327 -8.46 -16.46 -7.14
CA GLU A 327 -9.09 -16.61 -5.84
C GLU A 327 -10.59 -16.31 -5.86
N LEU A 328 -11.06 -15.36 -6.68
CA LEU A 328 -12.49 -15.13 -6.91
C LEU A 328 -13.15 -16.29 -7.62
N LEU A 329 -12.44 -16.97 -8.53
CA LEU A 329 -12.95 -18.16 -9.19
C LEU A 329 -13.26 -19.29 -8.20
N LYS A 330 -12.46 -19.48 -7.15
CA LYS A 330 -12.72 -20.45 -6.07
C LYS A 330 -14.01 -20.14 -5.30
N LEU A 331 -14.42 -18.87 -5.25
CA LEU A 331 -15.67 -18.39 -4.68
C LEU A 331 -16.84 -18.41 -5.69
N GLY A 332 -16.59 -18.88 -6.91
CA GLY A 332 -17.59 -18.96 -7.97
C GLY A 332 -17.74 -17.69 -8.81
N TYR A 333 -16.90 -16.67 -8.65
CA TYR A 333 -16.97 -15.43 -9.43
C TYR A 333 -15.93 -15.42 -10.55
N VAL A 334 -16.38 -15.23 -11.81
CA VAL A 334 -15.49 -15.20 -12.98
C VAL A 334 -15.06 -13.77 -13.26
N LEU A 335 -14.02 -13.29 -12.55
CA LEU A 335 -13.42 -11.98 -12.81
C LEU A 335 -12.75 -11.99 -14.19
N LYS A 336 -13.01 -10.99 -15.02
CA LYS A 336 -12.36 -10.80 -16.33
C LYS A 336 -11.19 -9.82 -16.21
N ILE A 337 -10.04 -10.21 -16.72
CA ILE A 337 -8.93 -9.32 -17.00
C ILE A 337 -9.08 -8.89 -18.45
N GLU A 338 -9.66 -7.70 -18.70
CA GLU A 338 -9.98 -7.22 -20.05
C GLU A 338 -8.73 -6.80 -20.82
N SER A 339 -7.76 -6.26 -20.10
CA SER A 339 -6.47 -5.81 -20.62
C SER A 339 -5.45 -5.74 -19.48
N ASP A 340 -4.23 -5.31 -19.78
CA ASP A 340 -3.21 -5.09 -18.75
C ASP A 340 -3.60 -4.00 -17.73
N ASP A 341 -4.56 -3.15 -18.04
CA ASP A 341 -4.98 -2.01 -17.21
C ASP A 341 -6.47 -2.00 -16.85
N ALA A 342 -7.20 -3.09 -17.08
CA ALA A 342 -8.63 -3.13 -16.78
C ALA A 342 -9.09 -4.52 -16.33
N ILE A 343 -9.95 -4.53 -15.28
CA ILE A 343 -10.67 -5.71 -14.78
C ILE A 343 -12.16 -5.42 -14.70
N SER A 344 -12.98 -6.47 -14.85
CA SER A 344 -14.44 -6.37 -14.74
C SER A 344 -15.09 -7.66 -14.28
N TRP A 345 -16.29 -7.51 -13.74
CA TRP A 345 -17.20 -8.61 -13.49
C TRP A 345 -18.64 -8.15 -13.79
N TYR A 346 -19.39 -8.92 -14.60
CA TYR A 346 -20.74 -8.58 -15.03
C TYR A 346 -21.79 -9.61 -14.60
N GLY A 347 -21.46 -10.42 -13.58
CA GLY A 347 -22.41 -11.39 -13.02
C GLY A 347 -22.09 -12.84 -13.40
N GLU A 348 -20.99 -13.08 -14.10
CA GLU A 348 -20.61 -14.44 -14.51
C GLU A 348 -20.20 -15.26 -13.29
N LYS A 349 -20.81 -16.45 -13.13
CA LYS A 349 -20.58 -17.39 -12.03
C LYS A 349 -20.32 -18.79 -12.52
N VAL A 350 -19.61 -19.56 -11.70
CA VAL A 350 -19.39 -21.00 -11.84
C VAL A 350 -19.67 -21.71 -10.51
N PRO A 351 -19.92 -23.04 -10.51
CA PRO A 351 -20.02 -23.79 -9.27
C PRO A 351 -18.75 -23.69 -8.42
N ILE A 352 -18.91 -23.59 -7.10
CA ILE A 352 -17.81 -23.65 -6.14
C ILE A 352 -17.26 -25.08 -6.14
N THR A 353 -15.95 -25.21 -6.27
CA THR A 353 -15.28 -26.52 -6.41
C THR A 353 -14.88 -27.15 -5.09
N GLN A 354 -14.80 -26.36 -4.02
CA GLN A 354 -14.39 -26.82 -2.68
C GLN A 354 -15.18 -26.07 -1.60
N GLU A 355 -15.71 -26.82 -0.62
CA GLU A 355 -16.36 -26.28 0.58
C GLU A 355 -15.73 -26.84 1.85
N PRO A 356 -15.26 -26.00 2.81
CA PRO A 356 -15.15 -24.54 2.67
C PRO A 356 -14.09 -24.13 1.64
N PRO A 357 -14.24 -22.98 0.98
CA PRO A 357 -13.24 -22.46 0.06
C PRO A 357 -11.92 -22.17 0.78
N VAL A 358 -10.80 -22.39 0.07
CA VAL A 358 -9.44 -22.10 0.55
C VAL A 358 -8.82 -21.02 -0.33
N ILE A 359 -8.54 -19.88 0.27
CA ILE A 359 -7.92 -18.71 -0.36
C ILE A 359 -6.42 -18.71 -0.09
N ASP A 360 -5.63 -18.62 -1.14
CA ASP A 360 -4.20 -18.33 -1.07
C ASP A 360 -3.99 -16.82 -1.29
N PRO A 361 -3.47 -16.08 -0.32
CA PRO A 361 -3.15 -14.67 -0.51
C PRO A 361 -1.90 -14.44 -1.37
N HIS A 362 -1.23 -15.46 -1.85
CA HIS A 362 0.00 -15.38 -2.66
C HIS A 362 1.11 -14.54 -1.97
N GLY A 363 1.22 -14.67 -0.63
CA GLY A 363 2.17 -13.88 0.18
C GLY A 363 1.85 -12.38 0.26
N ASP A 364 0.67 -11.95 -0.18
CA ASP A 364 0.26 -10.55 -0.22
C ASP A 364 -0.77 -10.23 0.89
N HIS A 365 -0.38 -9.33 1.80
CA HIS A 365 -1.22 -8.89 2.91
C HIS A 365 -2.56 -8.28 2.46
N ARG A 366 -2.58 -7.57 1.32
CA ARG A 366 -3.81 -6.96 0.80
C ARG A 366 -4.79 -8.01 0.28
N MET A 367 -4.28 -9.10 -0.29
CA MET A 367 -5.11 -10.23 -0.70
C MET A 367 -5.71 -10.93 0.52
N ALA A 368 -4.89 -11.24 1.54
CA ALA A 368 -5.38 -11.85 2.79
C ALA A 368 -6.50 -11.03 3.44
N MET A 369 -6.31 -9.71 3.55
CA MET A 369 -7.29 -8.81 4.15
C MET A 369 -8.53 -8.59 3.26
N ALA A 370 -8.37 -8.59 1.93
CA ALA A 370 -9.47 -8.41 0.99
C ALA A 370 -10.45 -9.58 1.00
N PHE A 371 -9.92 -10.81 1.13
CA PHE A 371 -10.75 -12.01 1.11
C PHE A 371 -11.33 -12.41 2.48
N ALA A 372 -10.78 -11.96 3.60
CA ALA A 372 -11.31 -12.28 4.92
C ALA A 372 -12.80 -11.92 5.11
N PRO A 373 -13.31 -10.77 4.61
CA PRO A 373 -14.74 -10.45 4.65
C PRO A 373 -15.63 -11.45 3.90
N ALA A 374 -15.08 -12.24 2.97
CA ALA A 374 -15.85 -13.26 2.26
C ALA A 374 -16.41 -14.36 3.19
N ALA A 375 -15.85 -14.52 4.39
CA ALA A 375 -16.41 -15.44 5.41
C ALA A 375 -17.85 -15.10 5.82
N VAL A 376 -18.34 -13.88 5.54
CA VAL A 376 -19.75 -13.50 5.72
C VAL A 376 -20.67 -14.26 4.76
N ARG A 377 -20.19 -14.58 3.55
CA ARG A 377 -20.93 -15.33 2.52
C ARG A 377 -20.55 -16.80 2.48
N PHE A 378 -19.33 -17.12 2.92
CA PHE A 378 -18.75 -18.48 2.89
C PHE A 378 -18.30 -18.87 4.29
N PRO A 379 -19.24 -19.32 5.18
CA PRO A 379 -18.89 -19.72 6.55
C PRO A 379 -17.85 -20.82 6.58
N GLY A 380 -16.81 -20.63 7.37
CA GLY A 380 -15.69 -21.57 7.44
C GLY A 380 -14.60 -21.34 6.39
N LEU A 381 -14.67 -20.25 5.61
CA LEU A 381 -13.61 -19.84 4.67
C LEU A 381 -12.22 -19.99 5.28
N ILE A 382 -11.29 -20.53 4.55
CA ILE A 382 -9.91 -20.73 4.99
C ILE A 382 -9.00 -19.74 4.27
N ILE A 383 -8.15 -19.02 5.02
CA ILE A 383 -7.04 -18.23 4.47
C ILE A 383 -5.75 -19.02 4.74
N ASP A 384 -5.08 -19.43 3.67
CA ASP A 384 -3.79 -20.14 3.73
C ASP A 384 -2.65 -19.15 3.45
N GLY A 385 -1.70 -19.01 4.38
CA GLY A 385 -0.71 -17.92 4.34
C GLY A 385 -1.19 -16.65 5.07
N ALA A 386 -2.04 -16.79 6.07
CA ALA A 386 -2.65 -15.70 6.82
C ALA A 386 -1.64 -14.79 7.56
N GLU A 387 -0.40 -15.23 7.78
CA GLU A 387 0.70 -14.43 8.34
C GLU A 387 1.09 -13.24 7.44
N ALA A 388 0.76 -13.27 6.16
CA ALA A 388 1.08 -12.17 5.23
C ALA A 388 0.59 -10.80 5.71
N VAL A 389 -0.43 -10.73 6.57
CA VAL A 389 -0.94 -9.45 7.12
C VAL A 389 0.09 -8.71 7.98
N SER A 390 1.09 -9.40 8.55
CA SER A 390 2.14 -8.79 9.40
C SER A 390 2.92 -7.70 8.67
N LYS A 391 2.97 -7.77 7.34
CA LYS A 391 3.64 -6.81 6.47
C LYS A 391 3.12 -5.36 6.62
N SER A 392 1.83 -5.17 6.97
CA SER A 392 1.24 -3.84 7.16
C SER A 392 0.21 -3.75 8.29
N TYR A 393 -0.39 -4.86 8.71
CA TYR A 393 -1.44 -4.88 9.72
C TYR A 393 -1.34 -6.13 10.62
N PRO A 394 -0.30 -6.24 11.48
CA PRO A 394 -0.08 -7.43 12.32
C PRO A 394 -1.28 -7.78 13.22
N GLY A 395 -2.03 -6.76 13.66
CA GLY A 395 -3.20 -6.92 14.54
C GLY A 395 -4.50 -7.31 13.84
N TYR A 396 -4.51 -7.51 12.51
CA TYR A 396 -5.75 -7.67 11.74
C TYR A 396 -6.64 -8.80 12.24
N TRP A 397 -6.10 -10.00 12.42
CA TRP A 397 -6.87 -11.15 12.87
C TRP A 397 -7.43 -10.98 14.29
N ARG A 398 -6.67 -10.37 15.20
CA ARG A 398 -7.13 -10.04 16.54
C ARG A 398 -8.28 -9.03 16.51
N HIS A 399 -8.19 -8.00 15.66
CA HIS A 399 -9.25 -7.02 15.50
C HIS A 399 -10.51 -7.64 14.87
N LEU A 400 -10.33 -8.56 13.93
CA LEU A 400 -11.44 -9.30 13.33
C LEU A 400 -12.14 -10.21 14.38
N GLN A 401 -11.38 -10.87 15.27
CA GLN A 401 -11.93 -11.59 16.42
C GLN A 401 -12.69 -10.63 17.37
N GLY A 402 -12.12 -9.46 17.65
CA GLY A 402 -12.78 -8.42 18.45
C GLY A 402 -14.09 -7.92 17.84
N ALA A 403 -14.23 -7.97 16.52
CA ALA A 403 -15.47 -7.72 15.80
C ALA A 403 -16.44 -8.93 15.76
N GLY A 404 -16.17 -9.99 16.54
CA GLY A 404 -17.05 -11.13 16.70
C GLY A 404 -16.82 -12.30 15.75
N PHE A 405 -15.79 -12.26 14.89
CA PHE A 405 -15.45 -13.41 14.06
C PHE A 405 -14.84 -14.53 14.91
N ILE A 406 -15.24 -15.76 14.60
CA ILE A 406 -14.60 -16.96 15.14
C ILE A 406 -13.45 -17.32 14.20
N ILE A 407 -12.22 -17.30 14.72
CA ILE A 407 -11.01 -17.62 13.97
C ILE A 407 -10.35 -18.83 14.60
N LYS A 408 -10.21 -19.93 13.83
CA LYS A 408 -9.55 -21.15 14.24
C LYS A 408 -8.27 -21.34 13.44
N GLN A 409 -7.16 -21.51 14.11
CA GLN A 409 -5.93 -21.94 13.45
C GLN A 409 -6.02 -23.43 13.15
N LEU A 410 -5.81 -23.81 11.91
CA LEU A 410 -5.78 -25.19 11.46
C LEU A 410 -4.35 -25.73 11.51
N ALA A 411 -4.19 -27.02 11.79
CA ALA A 411 -2.92 -27.70 11.64
C ALA A 411 -2.47 -27.63 10.16
N GLN A 412 -1.16 -27.56 9.97
CA GLN A 412 -0.56 -27.65 8.62
C GLN A 412 -0.71 -29.05 8.05
#